data_e43fa6d0256e16c489c55491bd6b4f08
#
_entry.id   e43fa6d0256e16c489c55491bd6b4f08
#
_cell.length_a   1.000
_cell.length_b   1.000
_cell.length_c   1.000
_cell.angle_alpha   90.00
_cell.angle_beta   90.00
_cell.angle_gamma   90.00
#
_symmetry.space_group_name_H-M   'P 1'
#
loop_
_entity.id
_entity.type
_entity.pdbx_description
1 polymer ?
#
loop_
_entity_poly.entity_id
_entity_poly.type
_entity_poly.pdbx_seq_one_letter_code
_entity_poly.pdbx_strand_id
1 'polypeptide(L)'
;MMAADDYDLAGFTVGLVDKPKLIDSSRMAAGDVVLALPSSGFHSNGYSLVRKVFDVEKADLGKYYDELGETLGEALLRPTVIYVKPVLKVLEEVDVKGISHITGGGFYENIPRSLKKGCCARIKKEDVRTPALFHLMQKTGS
;
A
#
# COMPACT_ATOMS: atom_id res chain seq x y z
N MET A 1 5.50 -22.42 14.45
CA MET A 1 6.69 -23.18 14.00
C MET A 1 6.58 -23.24 12.49
N MET A 2 7.57 -22.78 11.74
CA MET A 2 7.58 -22.85 10.27
C MET A 2 7.82 -24.32 9.85
N ALA A 3 7.21 -24.72 8.74
CA ALA A 3 7.50 -26.02 8.13
C ALA A 3 8.95 -26.07 7.61
N ALA A 4 9.49 -27.27 7.36
CA ALA A 4 10.90 -27.43 6.95
C ALA A 4 11.22 -26.75 5.60
N ASP A 5 10.20 -26.60 4.74
CA ASP A 5 10.32 -25.99 3.41
C ASP A 5 9.85 -24.53 3.38
N ASP A 6 9.43 -23.97 4.52
CA ASP A 6 9.08 -22.56 4.63
C ASP A 6 10.33 -21.70 4.80
N TYR A 7 10.31 -20.52 4.20
CA TYR A 7 11.33 -19.49 4.41
C TYR A 7 10.68 -18.12 4.62
N ASP A 8 11.37 -17.27 5.36
CA ASP A 8 10.95 -15.89 5.58
C ASP A 8 12.09 -14.94 5.20
N LEU A 9 11.73 -13.75 4.74
CA LEU A 9 12.68 -12.71 4.35
C LEU A 9 12.49 -11.49 5.21
N ALA A 10 13.50 -11.13 5.98
CA ALA A 10 13.52 -9.92 6.78
C ALA A 10 14.54 -8.91 6.22
N GLY A 11 14.10 -7.68 5.98
CA GLY A 11 14.95 -6.59 5.54
C GLY A 11 15.21 -5.61 6.67
N PHE A 12 16.44 -5.12 6.78
CA PHE A 12 16.83 -4.07 7.69
C PHE A 12 17.59 -2.97 6.96
N THR A 13 17.18 -1.72 7.13
CA THR A 13 17.79 -0.57 6.45
C THR A 13 18.13 0.52 7.44
N VAL A 14 19.33 1.07 7.32
CA VAL A 14 19.78 2.25 8.08
C VAL A 14 19.97 3.40 7.12
N GLY A 15 19.45 4.57 7.47
CA GLY A 15 19.59 5.79 6.69
C GLY A 15 19.98 6.98 7.58
N LEU A 16 20.46 8.04 6.95
CA LEU A 16 20.77 9.31 7.60
C LEU A 16 19.95 10.41 6.94
N VAL A 17 19.48 11.35 7.73
CA VAL A 17 18.80 12.56 7.27
C VAL A 17 19.29 13.76 8.07
N ASP A 18 19.47 14.90 7.42
CA ASP A 18 19.76 16.16 8.09
C ASP A 18 18.57 16.56 8.96
N LYS A 19 18.81 16.92 10.21
CA LYS A 19 17.74 17.27 11.16
C LYS A 19 16.72 18.28 10.63
N PRO A 20 17.11 19.34 9.88
CA PRO A 20 16.15 20.27 9.28
C PRO A 20 15.24 19.66 8.22
N LYS A 21 15.66 18.53 7.61
CA LYS A 21 14.89 17.82 6.58
C LYS A 21 13.98 16.72 7.13
N LEU A 22 13.97 16.54 8.43
CA LEU A 22 13.12 15.52 9.08
C LEU A 22 11.63 15.87 8.88
N ILE A 23 10.89 14.90 8.39
CA ILE A 23 9.42 15.02 8.24
C ILE A 23 8.78 14.50 9.52
N ASP A 24 8.27 15.42 10.35
CA ASP A 24 7.76 15.14 11.69
C ASP A 24 6.29 15.53 11.94
N SER A 25 5.57 15.89 10.90
CA SER A 25 4.18 16.37 10.97
C SER A 25 3.95 17.68 11.77
N SER A 26 4.95 18.25 12.43
CA SER A 26 4.79 19.44 13.29
C SER A 26 4.23 20.65 12.55
N ARG A 27 4.56 20.79 11.26
CA ARG A 27 4.14 21.89 10.37
C ARG A 27 2.78 21.65 9.70
N MET A 28 2.17 20.49 9.90
CA MET A 28 0.87 20.13 9.31
C MET A 28 -0.24 21.03 9.85
N ALA A 29 -1.14 21.47 8.97
CA ALA A 29 -2.24 22.36 9.29
C ALA A 29 -3.51 22.01 8.49
N ALA A 30 -4.65 22.47 8.98
CA ALA A 30 -5.90 22.39 8.21
C ALA A 30 -5.76 23.15 6.88
N GLY A 31 -6.22 22.53 5.81
CA GLY A 31 -6.06 23.04 4.44
C GLY A 31 -4.90 22.45 3.66
N ASP A 32 -4.03 21.68 4.31
CA ASP A 32 -3.00 20.91 3.60
C ASP A 32 -3.62 19.87 2.68
N VAL A 33 -3.00 19.65 1.53
CA VAL A 33 -3.48 18.72 0.50
C VAL A 33 -2.95 17.33 0.76
N VAL A 34 -3.81 16.32 0.64
CA VAL A 34 -3.42 14.89 0.70
C VAL A 34 -3.27 14.37 -0.73
N LEU A 35 -2.08 13.86 -1.04
CA LEU A 35 -1.80 13.21 -2.31
C LEU A 35 -1.69 11.70 -2.09
N ALA A 36 -2.24 10.92 -3.02
CA ALA A 36 -2.15 9.47 -3.00
C ALA A 36 -1.25 8.97 -4.13
N LEU A 37 -0.32 8.08 -3.80
CA LEU A 37 0.44 7.30 -4.77
C LEU A 37 -0.24 5.95 -4.95
N PRO A 38 -0.62 5.56 -6.19
CA PRO A 38 -1.34 4.31 -6.42
C PRO A 38 -0.45 3.09 -6.18
N SER A 39 -1.07 1.98 -5.79
CA SER A 39 -0.41 0.66 -5.75
C SER A 39 -0.55 -0.08 -7.07
N SER A 40 0.28 -1.10 -7.30
CA SER A 40 0.16 -2.05 -8.42
C SER A 40 -0.84 -3.18 -8.15
N GLY A 41 -1.33 -3.32 -6.93
CA GLY A 41 -2.19 -4.40 -6.46
C GLY A 41 -2.12 -4.54 -4.95
N PHE A 42 -2.15 -5.76 -4.45
CA PHE A 42 -2.08 -6.03 -3.00
C PHE A 42 -0.71 -5.72 -2.39
N HIS A 43 0.31 -5.56 -3.21
CA HIS A 43 1.70 -5.48 -2.78
C HIS A 43 2.06 -6.70 -1.91
N SER A 44 2.56 -6.48 -0.69
CA SER A 44 2.96 -7.57 0.21
C SER A 44 2.05 -7.71 1.44
N ASN A 45 0.85 -7.10 1.42
CA ASN A 45 -0.03 -7.08 2.58
C ASN A 45 -1.30 -7.90 2.35
N GLY A 46 -1.80 -8.52 3.43
CA GLY A 46 -3.08 -9.20 3.44
C GLY A 46 -3.09 -10.57 2.73
N TYR A 47 -1.93 -11.15 2.40
CA TYR A 47 -1.86 -12.39 1.63
C TYR A 47 -2.47 -13.61 2.32
N SER A 48 -2.55 -13.65 3.63
CA SER A 48 -3.30 -14.69 4.34
C SER A 48 -4.78 -14.70 3.93
N LEU A 49 -5.39 -13.51 3.83
CA LEU A 49 -6.77 -13.37 3.36
C LEU A 49 -6.89 -13.63 1.86
N VAL A 50 -5.97 -13.11 1.05
CA VAL A 50 -5.91 -13.32 -0.40
C VAL A 50 -5.87 -14.81 -0.73
N ARG A 51 -4.97 -15.56 -0.12
CA ARG A 51 -4.83 -17.01 -0.30
C ARG A 51 -6.10 -17.76 0.08
N LYS A 52 -6.76 -17.35 1.16
CA LYS A 52 -8.02 -17.94 1.60
C LYS A 52 -9.17 -17.65 0.65
N VAL A 53 -9.33 -16.40 0.21
CA VAL A 53 -10.45 -15.97 -0.66
C VAL A 53 -10.36 -16.60 -2.03
N PHE A 54 -9.17 -16.65 -2.62
CA PHE A 54 -8.96 -17.24 -3.94
C PHE A 54 -8.71 -18.75 -3.90
N ASP A 55 -8.62 -19.36 -2.72
CA ASP A 55 -8.23 -20.78 -2.53
C ASP A 55 -6.99 -21.15 -3.36
N VAL A 56 -5.92 -20.37 -3.20
CA VAL A 56 -4.73 -20.36 -4.08
C VAL A 56 -4.10 -21.75 -4.24
N GLU A 57 -4.31 -22.66 -3.27
CA GLU A 57 -3.80 -24.03 -3.35
C GLU A 57 -4.56 -24.91 -4.34
N LYS A 58 -5.82 -24.56 -4.66
CA LYS A 58 -6.69 -25.34 -5.56
C LYS A 58 -7.12 -24.56 -6.80
N ALA A 59 -7.00 -23.22 -6.76
CA ALA A 59 -7.43 -22.38 -7.86
C ALA A 59 -6.57 -22.57 -9.10
N ASP A 60 -7.18 -22.45 -10.27
CA ASP A 60 -6.45 -22.30 -11.52
C ASP A 60 -5.85 -20.88 -11.60
N LEU A 61 -4.60 -20.74 -11.18
CA LEU A 61 -3.87 -19.47 -11.24
C LEU A 61 -3.57 -19.02 -12.68
N GLY A 62 -3.64 -19.92 -13.66
CA GLY A 62 -3.51 -19.61 -15.09
C GLY A 62 -4.80 -19.06 -15.72
N LYS A 63 -5.91 -19.08 -14.98
CA LYS A 63 -7.17 -18.53 -15.49
C LYS A 63 -7.04 -17.04 -15.76
N TYR A 64 -7.38 -16.65 -17.00
CA TYR A 64 -7.42 -15.25 -17.43
C TYR A 64 -8.69 -14.56 -16.95
N TYR A 65 -8.56 -13.32 -16.50
CA TYR A 65 -9.68 -12.47 -16.10
C TYR A 65 -9.69 -11.19 -16.93
N ASP A 66 -10.73 -10.99 -17.74
CA ASP A 66 -10.86 -9.83 -18.62
C ASP A 66 -10.79 -8.50 -17.83
N GLU A 67 -11.38 -8.47 -16.62
CA GLU A 67 -11.36 -7.32 -15.72
C GLU A 67 -9.97 -6.97 -15.19
N LEU A 68 -9.03 -7.92 -15.18
CA LEU A 68 -7.63 -7.71 -14.78
C LEU A 68 -6.73 -7.44 -16.00
N GLY A 69 -7.10 -7.97 -17.17
CA GLY A 69 -6.28 -7.97 -18.37
C GLY A 69 -5.10 -8.94 -18.32
N GLU A 70 -5.13 -9.90 -17.38
CA GLU A 70 -4.05 -10.86 -17.12
C GLU A 70 -4.58 -12.08 -16.37
N THR A 71 -3.73 -13.09 -16.13
CA THR A 71 -4.08 -14.24 -15.30
C THR A 71 -4.12 -13.89 -13.82
N LEU A 72 -4.84 -14.69 -13.03
CA LEU A 72 -4.88 -14.51 -11.57
C LEU A 72 -3.48 -14.59 -10.95
N GLY A 73 -2.67 -15.54 -11.40
CA GLY A 73 -1.30 -15.71 -10.91
C GLY A 73 -0.42 -14.48 -11.17
N GLU A 74 -0.47 -13.92 -12.38
CA GLU A 74 0.24 -12.69 -12.72
C GLU A 74 -0.20 -11.52 -11.85
N ALA A 75 -1.51 -11.34 -11.66
CA ALA A 75 -2.05 -10.28 -10.82
C ALA A 75 -1.61 -10.42 -9.35
N LEU A 76 -1.60 -11.63 -8.81
CA LEU A 76 -1.17 -11.90 -7.43
C LEU A 76 0.35 -11.79 -7.24
N LEU A 77 1.13 -12.06 -8.26
CA LEU A 77 2.60 -11.95 -8.21
C LEU A 77 3.13 -10.59 -8.62
N ARG A 78 2.26 -9.62 -8.91
CA ARG A 78 2.70 -8.29 -9.33
C ARG A 78 3.59 -7.63 -8.27
N PRO A 79 4.83 -7.21 -8.64
CA PRO A 79 5.77 -6.63 -7.69
C PRO A 79 5.23 -5.37 -7.01
N THR A 80 5.61 -5.16 -5.76
CA THR A 80 5.39 -3.90 -5.04
C THR A 80 6.07 -2.74 -5.79
N VAL A 81 5.36 -1.64 -5.93
CA VAL A 81 5.91 -0.42 -6.55
C VAL A 81 7.04 0.15 -5.70
N ILE A 82 8.14 0.50 -6.34
CA ILE A 82 9.27 1.19 -5.69
C ILE A 82 9.00 2.70 -5.74
N TYR A 83 8.64 3.29 -4.61
CA TYR A 83 8.28 4.71 -4.52
C TYR A 83 9.46 5.64 -4.26
N VAL A 84 10.68 5.13 -4.10
CA VAL A 84 11.86 5.93 -3.70
C VAL A 84 12.08 7.12 -4.63
N LYS A 85 12.22 6.87 -5.93
CA LYS A 85 12.48 7.95 -6.90
C LYS A 85 11.37 9.00 -6.96
N PRO A 86 10.08 8.63 -7.12
CA PRO A 86 9.02 9.64 -7.16
C PRO A 86 8.89 10.41 -5.84
N VAL A 87 9.05 9.77 -4.68
CA VAL A 87 8.99 10.47 -3.39
C VAL A 87 10.14 11.44 -3.23
N LEU A 88 11.38 11.02 -3.54
CA LEU A 88 12.54 11.92 -3.49
C LEU A 88 12.36 13.13 -4.40
N LYS A 89 11.83 12.93 -5.61
CA LYS A 89 11.55 14.03 -6.54
C LYS A 89 10.52 15.03 -5.98
N VAL A 90 9.46 14.53 -5.34
CA VAL A 90 8.47 15.40 -4.67
C VAL A 90 9.12 16.19 -3.54
N LEU A 91 10.00 15.56 -2.75
CA LEU A 91 10.71 16.23 -1.64
C LEU A 91 11.66 17.33 -2.09
N GLU A 92 12.12 17.33 -3.34
CA GLU A 92 12.93 18.40 -3.91
C GLU A 92 12.11 19.67 -4.21
N GLU A 93 10.84 19.50 -4.55
CA GLU A 93 9.99 20.57 -5.09
C GLU A 93 8.86 21.00 -4.13
N VAL A 94 8.48 20.15 -3.19
CA VAL A 94 7.32 20.36 -2.32
C VAL A 94 7.72 20.21 -0.86
N ASP A 95 7.22 21.11 -0.01
CA ASP A 95 7.34 21.00 1.44
C ASP A 95 6.37 19.93 1.98
N VAL A 96 6.82 18.66 1.96
CA VAL A 96 6.04 17.52 2.43
C VAL A 96 6.04 17.51 3.98
N LYS A 97 4.86 17.53 4.57
CA LYS A 97 4.66 17.62 6.02
C LYS A 97 4.37 16.30 6.71
N GLY A 98 4.09 15.26 5.94
CA GLY A 98 3.84 13.91 6.45
C GLY A 98 3.79 12.89 5.32
N ILE A 99 4.18 11.67 5.63
CA ILE A 99 4.10 10.53 4.70
C ILE A 99 3.49 9.36 5.44
N SER A 100 2.44 8.75 4.86
CA SER A 100 1.83 7.54 5.39
C SER A 100 2.00 6.40 4.42
N HIS A 101 2.57 5.30 4.89
CA HIS A 101 2.63 4.05 4.15
C HIS A 101 1.44 3.17 4.56
N ILE A 102 0.56 2.91 3.61
CA ILE A 102 -0.63 2.10 3.84
C ILE A 102 -0.27 0.61 3.79
N THR A 103 -0.49 -0.08 4.88
CA THR A 103 -0.21 -1.51 5.07
C THR A 103 -1.46 -2.24 5.59
N GLY A 104 -1.31 -3.34 6.31
CA GLY A 104 -2.41 -4.19 6.81
C GLY A 104 -3.51 -3.48 7.61
N GLY A 105 -3.17 -2.36 8.28
CA GLY A 105 -4.14 -1.55 9.03
C GLY A 105 -4.99 -0.61 8.18
N GLY A 106 -4.74 -0.52 6.87
CA GLY A 106 -5.49 0.35 5.95
C GLY A 106 -5.39 1.83 6.29
N PHE A 107 -6.30 2.63 5.74
CA PHE A 107 -6.32 4.08 5.94
C PHE A 107 -6.54 4.45 7.42
N TYR A 108 -7.43 3.76 8.10
CA TYR A 108 -7.84 4.10 9.46
C TYR A 108 -6.75 3.92 10.50
N GLU A 109 -5.84 2.99 10.31
CA GLU A 109 -4.75 2.77 11.26
C GLU A 109 -3.43 3.43 10.82
N ASN A 110 -3.16 3.51 9.51
CA ASN A 110 -1.87 3.99 9.04
C ASN A 110 -1.83 5.54 8.93
N ILE A 111 -2.87 6.17 8.38
CA ILE A 111 -2.90 7.62 8.20
C ILE A 111 -2.78 8.39 9.52
N PRO A 112 -3.53 8.02 10.60
CA PRO A 112 -3.44 8.75 11.86
C PRO A 112 -2.05 8.81 12.49
N ARG A 113 -1.21 7.80 12.23
CA ARG A 113 0.19 7.78 12.74
C ARG A 113 1.06 8.90 12.16
N SER A 114 0.71 9.39 10.98
CA SER A 114 1.43 10.46 10.28
C SER A 114 0.79 11.83 10.45
N LEU A 115 -0.35 11.92 11.14
CA LEU A 115 -1.04 13.18 11.36
C LEU A 115 -0.58 13.89 12.63
N LYS A 116 -0.55 15.22 12.58
CA LYS A 116 -0.41 16.05 13.77
C LYS A 116 -1.63 15.91 14.66
N LYS A 117 -1.42 15.89 15.97
CA LYS A 117 -2.53 15.87 16.95
C LYS A 117 -3.52 17.00 16.69
N GLY A 118 -4.80 16.66 16.60
CA GLY A 118 -5.89 17.59 16.30
C GLY A 118 -6.18 17.75 14.79
N CYS A 119 -5.40 17.13 13.91
CA CYS A 119 -5.69 17.08 12.48
C CYS A 119 -6.39 15.76 12.11
N CYS A 120 -7.19 15.81 11.04
CA CYS A 120 -7.75 14.61 10.41
C CYS A 120 -7.57 14.67 8.89
N ALA A 121 -7.42 13.51 8.26
CA ALA A 121 -7.43 13.41 6.80
C ALA A 121 -8.88 13.24 6.33
N ARG A 122 -9.35 14.12 5.44
CA ARG A 122 -10.65 14.01 4.78
C ARG A 122 -10.44 13.47 3.38
N ILE A 123 -10.82 12.21 3.16
CA ILE A 123 -10.64 11.51 1.89
C ILE A 123 -12.03 11.13 1.37
N LYS A 124 -12.34 11.48 0.13
CA LYS A 124 -13.56 11.02 -0.52
C LYS A 124 -13.29 9.67 -1.17
N LYS A 125 -14.24 8.74 -1.01
CA LYS A 125 -14.11 7.40 -1.58
C LYS A 125 -13.97 7.42 -3.11
N GLU A 126 -14.66 8.34 -3.77
CA GLU A 126 -14.62 8.54 -5.22
C GLU A 126 -13.25 8.98 -5.76
N ASP A 127 -12.43 9.63 -4.92
CA ASP A 127 -11.09 10.07 -5.29
C ASP A 127 -10.05 8.94 -5.15
N VAL A 128 -10.44 7.79 -4.56
CA VAL A 128 -9.56 6.64 -4.37
C VAL A 128 -9.70 5.67 -5.53
N ARG A 129 -8.68 5.63 -6.41
CA ARG A 129 -8.62 4.66 -7.50
C ARG A 129 -8.33 3.27 -6.93
N THR A 130 -9.36 2.42 -6.91
CA THR A 130 -9.24 1.03 -6.47
C THR A 130 -8.89 0.13 -7.66
N PRO A 131 -7.78 -0.61 -7.64
CA PRO A 131 -7.45 -1.58 -8.69
C PRO A 131 -8.53 -2.69 -8.82
N ALA A 132 -8.75 -3.17 -10.04
CA ALA A 132 -9.75 -4.20 -10.35
C ALA A 132 -9.60 -5.49 -9.51
N LEU A 133 -8.36 -5.82 -9.15
CA LEU A 133 -8.05 -6.99 -8.32
C LEU A 133 -8.76 -6.97 -6.94
N PHE A 134 -8.94 -5.78 -6.32
CA PHE A 134 -9.69 -5.65 -5.08
C PHE A 134 -11.18 -5.88 -5.27
N HIS A 135 -11.75 -5.44 -6.41
CA HIS A 135 -13.15 -5.70 -6.73
C HIS A 135 -13.39 -7.19 -7.00
N LEU A 136 -12.47 -7.83 -7.73
CA LEU A 136 -12.50 -9.28 -7.93
C LEU A 136 -12.45 -10.03 -6.60
N MET A 137 -11.54 -9.66 -5.70
CA MET A 137 -11.44 -10.26 -4.37
C MET A 137 -12.71 -10.10 -3.55
N GLN A 138 -13.32 -8.91 -3.56
CA GLN A 138 -14.58 -8.66 -2.86
C GLN A 138 -15.69 -9.55 -3.41
N LYS A 139 -15.82 -9.67 -4.72
CA LYS A 139 -16.82 -10.51 -5.40
C LYS A 139 -16.62 -12.01 -5.11
N THR A 140 -15.38 -12.46 -5.01
CA THR A 140 -15.05 -13.87 -4.76
C THR A 140 -15.24 -14.25 -3.29
N GLY A 141 -15.04 -13.33 -2.36
CA GLY A 141 -15.12 -13.56 -0.92
C GLY A 141 -16.47 -13.24 -0.27
N SER A 142 -17.50 -12.95 -1.08
CA SER A 142 -18.85 -12.57 -0.61
C SER A 142 -19.73 -13.78 -0.39
#